data_f6520fabb60c773c720fb598bcddf30a
#
_entry.id   f6520fabb60c773c720fb598bcddf30a
#
_cell.length_a   1.000
_cell.length_b   1.000
_cell.length_c   1.000
_cell.angle_alpha   90.00
_cell.angle_beta   90.00
_cell.angle_gamma   90.00
#
_symmetry.space_group_name_H-M   'P 1'
#
loop_
_entity.id
_entity.type
_entity.pdbx_description
1 polymer ?
#
loop_
_entity_poly.entity_id
_entity_poly.type
_entity_poly.pdbx_seq_one_letter_code
_entity_poly.pdbx_strand_id
1 'polypeptide(L)'
;PIFLPTMRKFILLGMLLSFLSFNLSAQNYQTYGVTLCGAEFGENNLPGTYGVHYVYPQTTEIEYFASKGVQVIQLPFKWERIQRTLGGPLDTKELSLITKFVDECAQHNIKVTLVLQNFGRYKINGVEHILGDNVVTVGYFKDFWRKMAIAMLDKYNVYAFSLMTEPHDMGKYSWASSAQQGILGIREVDRQTTIMVDGDNYSNPETWSKYNDNLKFLYDPANKILFNAHCYFDQDHSGAYKKSYDACSANENTGVNRMTNFVNWLKANNKKGFVGEFGVPKNDQRWLKVMDKFLNYLRANGIGGCYWAAGQWWKNYPLSIEPINNSDQPQMLVYAKYLPKYIQSANASKMNTNSSIAVLR
;
A
#
# COMPACT_ATOMS: atom_id res chain seq x y z
N PRO A 1 30.12 73.01 -45.01
CA PRO A 1 30.49 71.62 -45.23
C PRO A 1 30.06 70.79 -44.00
N ILE A 2 29.10 69.92 -44.26
CA ILE A 2 28.49 69.13 -43.25
C ILE A 2 29.02 67.71 -43.47
N PHE A 3 29.71 67.18 -42.50
CA PHE A 3 30.16 65.76 -42.48
C PHE A 3 29.01 64.88 -42.00
N LEU A 4 28.62 63.87 -42.83
CA LEU A 4 27.78 62.81 -42.50
C LEU A 4 28.62 61.60 -41.98
N PRO A 5 28.36 61.05 -40.81
CA PRO A 5 29.02 59.76 -40.40
C PRO A 5 28.31 58.57 -40.97
N THR A 6 29.11 57.66 -41.49
CA THR A 6 28.77 56.33 -42.02
C THR A 6 28.05 55.44 -40.99
N MET A 7 26.84 55.00 -41.33
CA MET A 7 26.13 53.95 -40.62
C MET A 7 26.85 52.57 -40.77
N ARG A 8 27.43 52.09 -39.70
CA ARG A 8 27.85 50.67 -39.58
C ARG A 8 26.64 49.80 -39.38
N LYS A 9 26.37 48.92 -40.34
CA LYS A 9 25.37 47.87 -40.22
C LYS A 9 25.88 46.82 -39.22
N PHE A 10 25.31 46.77 -38.05
CA PHE A 10 25.45 45.64 -37.14
C PHE A 10 24.53 44.50 -37.62
N ILE A 11 25.12 43.44 -38.14
CA ILE A 11 24.43 42.16 -38.38
C ILE A 11 24.29 41.50 -37.03
N LEU A 12 23.08 41.53 -36.45
CA LEU A 12 22.71 40.70 -35.28
C LEU A 12 22.53 39.28 -35.78
N LEU A 13 23.54 38.43 -35.55
CA LEU A 13 23.42 37.00 -35.70
C LEU A 13 22.64 36.47 -34.49
N GLY A 14 21.32 36.33 -34.66
CA GLY A 14 20.45 35.73 -33.68
C GLY A 14 20.77 34.24 -33.56
N MET A 15 21.51 33.84 -32.53
CA MET A 15 21.57 32.43 -32.11
C MET A 15 20.18 32.03 -31.62
N LEU A 16 19.45 31.32 -32.45
CA LEU A 16 18.24 30.58 -32.07
C LEU A 16 18.68 29.40 -31.21
N LEU A 17 18.82 29.61 -29.90
CA LEU A 17 18.90 28.54 -28.92
C LEU A 17 17.51 27.89 -28.86
N SER A 18 17.31 26.87 -29.68
CA SER A 18 16.20 25.96 -29.51
C SER A 18 16.40 25.22 -28.19
N PHE A 19 15.76 25.73 -27.12
CA PHE A 19 15.52 24.95 -25.93
C PHE A 19 14.59 23.77 -26.32
N LEU A 20 15.19 22.65 -26.69
CA LEU A 20 14.53 21.37 -26.63
C LEU A 20 14.19 21.13 -25.16
N SER A 21 13.01 21.61 -24.76
CA SER A 21 12.37 21.18 -23.53
C SER A 21 12.15 19.68 -23.66
N PHE A 22 13.10 18.90 -23.21
CA PHE A 22 12.83 17.53 -22.85
C PHE A 22 11.79 17.60 -21.71
N ASN A 23 10.52 17.54 -22.08
CA ASN A 23 9.49 17.13 -21.17
C ASN A 23 9.83 15.67 -20.80
N LEU A 24 10.73 15.48 -19.83
CA LEU A 24 10.68 14.29 -19.00
C LEU A 24 9.31 14.37 -18.33
N SER A 25 8.28 13.81 -18.97
CA SER A 25 7.09 13.45 -18.25
C SER A 25 7.60 12.56 -17.12
N ALA A 26 7.58 13.09 -15.88
CA ALA A 26 7.85 12.31 -14.70
C ALA A 26 6.88 11.13 -14.82
N GLN A 27 7.42 9.97 -15.21
CA GLN A 27 6.63 8.77 -15.32
C GLN A 27 6.12 8.53 -13.91
N ASN A 28 4.84 8.79 -13.68
CA ASN A 28 4.19 8.59 -12.38
C ASN A 28 4.25 7.09 -12.08
N TYR A 29 5.37 6.66 -11.49
CA TYR A 29 5.49 5.30 -10.99
C TYR A 29 4.50 5.15 -9.84
N GLN A 30 3.53 4.26 -10.01
CA GLN A 30 2.67 3.84 -8.91
C GLN A 30 3.55 3.24 -7.82
N THR A 31 3.18 3.48 -6.57
CA THR A 31 3.89 2.93 -5.41
C THR A 31 3.56 1.45 -5.27
N TYR A 32 4.57 0.61 -5.35
CA TYR A 32 4.45 -0.84 -5.11
C TYR A 32 5.28 -1.26 -3.91
N GLY A 33 4.72 -2.17 -3.12
CA GLY A 33 5.29 -2.57 -1.85
C GLY A 33 5.00 -4.01 -1.45
N VAL A 34 5.30 -4.31 -0.22
CA VAL A 34 5.08 -5.61 0.41
C VAL A 34 4.54 -5.43 1.82
N THR A 35 3.69 -6.35 2.27
CA THR A 35 3.29 -6.43 3.66
C THR A 35 4.27 -7.33 4.41
N LEU A 36 4.98 -6.79 5.39
CA LEU A 36 5.82 -7.55 6.30
C LEU A 36 5.03 -7.90 7.56
N CYS A 37 4.60 -9.12 7.62
CA CYS A 37 3.76 -9.66 8.68
C CYS A 37 4.57 -10.13 9.89
N GLY A 38 3.90 -10.17 11.03
CA GLY A 38 4.45 -10.67 12.29
C GLY A 38 3.92 -9.93 13.50
N ALA A 39 3.79 -8.60 13.44
CA ALA A 39 3.33 -7.82 14.57
C ALA A 39 1.81 -7.89 14.79
N GLU A 40 1.06 -8.42 13.83
CA GLU A 40 -0.38 -8.72 13.92
C GLU A 40 -0.67 -10.16 14.36
N PHE A 41 0.31 -11.07 14.36
CA PHE A 41 0.12 -12.50 14.68
C PHE A 41 -0.38 -12.72 16.11
N GLY A 42 -0.86 -13.94 16.39
CA GLY A 42 -1.29 -14.34 17.73
C GLY A 42 -2.57 -13.65 18.19
N GLU A 43 -3.55 -13.45 17.32
CA GLU A 43 -4.83 -12.79 17.60
C GLU A 43 -5.69 -13.48 18.68
N ASN A 44 -5.38 -14.76 18.99
CA ASN A 44 -6.02 -15.50 20.08
C ASN A 44 -5.34 -15.24 21.44
N ASN A 45 -4.23 -14.51 21.46
CA ASN A 45 -3.42 -14.23 22.65
C ASN A 45 -3.15 -12.73 22.78
N LEU A 46 -4.19 -11.89 22.70
CA LEU A 46 -4.06 -10.45 22.80
C LEU A 46 -4.02 -9.99 24.27
N PRO A 47 -3.14 -9.06 24.64
CA PRO A 47 -2.14 -8.39 23.79
C PRO A 47 -0.95 -9.26 23.39
N GLY A 48 -0.75 -10.41 24.01
CA GLY A 48 0.30 -11.36 23.70
C GLY A 48 1.68 -11.00 24.27
N THR A 49 2.68 -11.82 23.94
CA THR A 49 4.08 -11.64 24.35
C THR A 49 4.96 -11.58 23.12
N TYR A 50 5.72 -10.49 22.98
CA TYR A 50 6.71 -10.31 21.93
C TYR A 50 7.73 -11.47 21.90
N GLY A 51 8.05 -11.95 20.71
CA GLY A 51 8.95 -13.09 20.50
C GLY A 51 8.32 -14.46 20.75
N VAL A 52 7.06 -14.53 21.26
CA VAL A 52 6.32 -15.77 21.52
C VAL A 52 5.05 -15.86 20.68
N HIS A 53 4.24 -14.81 20.71
CA HIS A 53 2.94 -14.78 20.01
C HIS A 53 3.01 -13.92 18.75
N TYR A 54 3.93 -12.97 18.70
CA TYR A 54 4.15 -12.07 17.58
C TYR A 54 5.59 -11.56 17.55
N VAL A 55 6.00 -11.01 16.42
CA VAL A 55 7.35 -10.47 16.18
C VAL A 55 7.25 -9.26 15.25
N TYR A 56 8.17 -8.30 15.38
CA TYR A 56 8.34 -7.26 14.37
C TYR A 56 9.35 -7.72 13.31
N PRO A 57 9.20 -7.25 12.05
CA PRO A 57 10.14 -7.58 10.99
C PRO A 57 11.57 -7.16 11.33
N GLN A 58 12.53 -7.89 10.78
CA GLN A 58 13.95 -7.66 11.02
C GLN A 58 14.57 -6.80 9.91
N THR A 59 15.72 -6.17 10.21
CA THR A 59 16.48 -5.34 9.25
C THR A 59 16.82 -6.11 7.98
N THR A 60 17.16 -7.39 8.07
CA THR A 60 17.48 -8.24 6.91
C THR A 60 16.33 -8.37 5.91
N GLU A 61 15.07 -8.38 6.38
CA GLU A 61 13.89 -8.37 5.53
C GLU A 61 13.75 -7.02 4.81
N ILE A 62 13.95 -5.92 5.55
CA ILE A 62 13.94 -4.56 4.98
C ILE A 62 15.01 -4.43 3.89
N GLU A 63 16.24 -4.87 4.17
CA GLU A 63 17.37 -4.84 3.23
C GLU A 63 17.08 -5.64 1.96
N TYR A 64 16.52 -6.85 2.11
CA TYR A 64 16.15 -7.67 0.97
C TYR A 64 15.14 -6.96 0.07
N PHE A 65 14.03 -6.46 0.61
CA PHE A 65 12.99 -5.81 -0.19
C PHE A 65 13.46 -4.46 -0.76
N ALA A 66 14.31 -3.72 -0.04
CA ALA A 66 14.99 -2.54 -0.57
C ALA A 66 15.87 -2.87 -1.78
N SER A 67 16.61 -3.99 -1.71
CA SER A 67 17.45 -4.47 -2.81
C SER A 67 16.65 -4.79 -4.08
N LYS A 68 15.39 -5.19 -3.94
CA LYS A 68 14.45 -5.44 -5.05
C LYS A 68 13.82 -4.17 -5.61
N GLY A 69 13.93 -3.05 -4.91
CA GLY A 69 13.35 -1.77 -5.31
C GLY A 69 11.91 -1.58 -4.82
N VAL A 70 11.52 -2.28 -3.77
CA VAL A 70 10.27 -2.03 -3.04
C VAL A 70 10.27 -0.61 -2.50
N GLN A 71 9.16 0.11 -2.66
CA GLN A 71 9.05 1.53 -2.32
C GLN A 71 8.36 1.77 -0.98
N VAL A 72 7.47 0.87 -0.59
CA VAL A 72 6.69 0.95 0.64
C VAL A 72 6.57 -0.42 1.29
N ILE A 73 6.69 -0.45 2.60
CA ILE A 73 6.38 -1.64 3.41
C ILE A 73 5.14 -1.33 4.24
N GLN A 74 4.17 -2.22 4.20
CA GLN A 74 3.06 -2.20 5.14
C GLN A 74 3.46 -2.96 6.39
N LEU A 75 3.25 -2.33 7.55
CA LEU A 75 3.43 -2.94 8.86
C LEU A 75 2.05 -3.13 9.50
N PRO A 76 1.47 -4.33 9.43
CA PRO A 76 0.25 -4.63 10.17
C PRO A 76 0.55 -4.80 11.66
N PHE A 77 -0.35 -4.31 12.51
CA PHE A 77 -0.26 -4.45 13.97
C PHE A 77 -1.65 -4.48 14.61
N LYS A 78 -1.73 -4.87 15.87
CA LYS A 78 -3.00 -4.99 16.61
C LYS A 78 -3.24 -3.80 17.54
N TRP A 79 -4.47 -3.31 17.57
CA TRP A 79 -4.89 -2.21 18.44
C TRP A 79 -4.66 -2.53 19.91
N GLU A 80 -5.05 -3.73 20.35
CA GLU A 80 -4.93 -4.20 21.74
C GLU A 80 -3.49 -4.25 22.25
N ARG A 81 -2.50 -4.32 21.35
CA ARG A 81 -1.08 -4.26 21.73
C ARG A 81 -0.62 -2.86 21.99
N ILE A 82 -0.90 -1.97 21.05
CA ILE A 82 -0.42 -0.59 21.10
C ILE A 82 -1.24 0.29 22.05
N GLN A 83 -2.52 -0.02 22.29
CA GLN A 83 -3.38 0.67 23.25
C GLN A 83 -4.17 -0.36 24.06
N ARG A 84 -3.60 -0.80 25.18
CA ARG A 84 -4.13 -1.90 26.02
C ARG A 84 -5.42 -1.57 26.75
N THR A 85 -5.69 -0.29 26.93
CA THR A 85 -6.94 0.24 27.50
C THR A 85 -7.49 1.27 26.54
N LEU A 86 -8.73 1.11 26.10
CA LEU A 86 -9.40 2.06 25.21
C LEU A 86 -9.36 3.48 25.81
N GLY A 87 -8.95 4.45 25.00
CA GLY A 87 -8.74 5.83 25.44
C GLY A 87 -7.52 6.06 26.32
N GLY A 88 -6.82 5.01 26.77
CA GLY A 88 -5.59 5.09 27.56
C GLY A 88 -4.38 5.53 26.72
N PRO A 89 -3.18 5.61 27.33
CA PRO A 89 -1.94 5.90 26.62
C PRO A 89 -1.58 4.75 25.68
N LEU A 90 -0.76 5.06 24.65
CA LEU A 90 -0.12 4.03 23.84
C LEU A 90 0.94 3.30 24.69
N ASP A 91 1.05 2.00 24.52
CA ASP A 91 2.10 1.18 25.16
C ASP A 91 3.48 1.62 24.65
N THR A 92 4.33 2.06 25.54
CA THR A 92 5.64 2.63 25.18
C THR A 92 6.61 1.62 24.55
N LYS A 93 6.50 0.33 24.92
CA LYS A 93 7.34 -0.73 24.35
C LYS A 93 6.91 -1.04 22.92
N GLU A 94 5.61 -1.21 22.69
CA GLU A 94 5.07 -1.45 21.35
C GLU A 94 5.33 -0.25 20.43
N LEU A 95 5.11 0.96 20.92
CA LEU A 95 5.39 2.17 20.16
C LEU A 95 6.90 2.25 19.80
N SER A 96 7.80 1.87 20.73
CA SER A 96 9.23 1.82 20.47
C SER A 96 9.58 0.82 19.36
N LEU A 97 8.93 -0.35 19.30
CA LEU A 97 9.15 -1.33 18.23
C LEU A 97 8.66 -0.82 16.87
N ILE A 98 7.50 -0.16 16.83
CA ILE A 98 6.98 0.46 15.60
C ILE A 98 7.92 1.59 15.13
N THR A 99 8.31 2.50 16.02
CA THR A 99 9.20 3.62 15.65
C THR A 99 10.56 3.15 15.18
N LYS A 100 11.15 2.16 15.86
CA LYS A 100 12.39 1.53 15.44
C LYS A 100 12.28 0.97 14.02
N PHE A 101 11.22 0.22 13.73
CA PHE A 101 10.99 -0.32 12.38
C PHE A 101 10.83 0.79 11.32
N VAL A 102 10.09 1.87 11.63
CA VAL A 102 9.95 3.03 10.75
C VAL A 102 11.31 3.68 10.48
N ASP A 103 12.13 3.86 11.50
CA ASP A 103 13.47 4.47 11.38
C ASP A 103 14.44 3.59 10.58
N GLU A 104 14.39 2.27 10.75
CA GLU A 104 15.17 1.32 9.95
C GLU A 104 14.75 1.36 8.47
N CYS A 105 13.46 1.39 8.17
CA CYS A 105 12.97 1.58 6.80
C CYS A 105 13.46 2.91 6.19
N ALA A 106 13.52 3.99 6.96
CA ALA A 106 14.02 5.28 6.50
C ALA A 106 15.49 5.21 6.04
N GLN A 107 16.33 4.43 6.74
CA GLN A 107 17.75 4.24 6.38
C GLN A 107 17.91 3.56 5.01
N HIS A 108 16.93 2.80 4.57
CA HIS A 108 16.88 2.12 3.27
C HIS A 108 16.02 2.85 2.22
N ASN A 109 15.62 4.10 2.48
CA ASN A 109 14.74 4.90 1.63
C ASN A 109 13.37 4.23 1.34
N ILE A 110 12.89 3.42 2.26
CA ILE A 110 11.58 2.77 2.21
C ILE A 110 10.58 3.57 3.03
N LYS A 111 9.41 3.78 2.46
CA LYS A 111 8.26 4.35 3.16
C LYS A 111 7.50 3.27 3.91
N VAL A 112 6.76 3.65 4.94
CA VAL A 112 5.99 2.73 5.77
C VAL A 112 4.52 3.11 5.77
N THR A 113 3.64 2.14 5.54
CA THR A 113 2.21 2.25 5.86
C THR A 113 1.96 1.52 7.18
N LEU A 114 1.40 2.22 8.15
CA LEU A 114 0.97 1.63 9.42
C LEU A 114 -0.45 1.10 9.27
N VAL A 115 -0.64 -0.21 9.43
CA VAL A 115 -1.91 -0.90 9.12
C VAL A 115 -2.51 -1.46 10.40
N LEU A 116 -3.70 -0.97 10.77
CA LEU A 116 -4.43 -1.49 11.93
C LEU A 116 -5.19 -2.77 11.54
N GLN A 117 -4.64 -3.92 11.90
CA GLN A 117 -5.10 -5.25 11.46
C GLN A 117 -6.17 -5.83 12.41
N ASN A 118 -7.31 -5.14 12.53
CA ASN A 118 -8.33 -5.47 13.53
C ASN A 118 -9.74 -5.75 12.99
N PHE A 119 -9.96 -5.73 11.67
CA PHE A 119 -11.21 -6.18 11.03
C PHE A 119 -12.50 -5.50 11.54
N GLY A 120 -12.40 -4.26 12.00
CA GLY A 120 -13.51 -3.53 12.62
C GLY A 120 -13.82 -3.95 14.07
N ARG A 121 -12.86 -4.53 14.78
CA ARG A 121 -13.05 -5.10 16.13
C ARG A 121 -11.96 -4.66 17.10
N TYR A 122 -12.27 -4.87 18.38
CA TYR A 122 -11.31 -4.82 19.48
C TYR A 122 -11.71 -5.86 20.54
N LYS A 123 -10.74 -6.61 21.07
CA LYS A 123 -11.00 -7.66 22.07
C LYS A 123 -10.69 -7.17 23.48
N ILE A 124 -11.64 -7.36 24.40
CA ILE A 124 -11.49 -7.07 25.82
C ILE A 124 -11.66 -8.38 26.59
N ASN A 125 -10.62 -8.84 27.29
CA ASN A 125 -10.63 -10.10 28.02
C ASN A 125 -11.12 -11.30 27.18
N GLY A 126 -10.69 -11.35 25.92
CA GLY A 126 -11.07 -12.39 24.97
C GLY A 126 -12.46 -12.24 24.34
N VAL A 127 -13.26 -11.28 24.76
CA VAL A 127 -14.56 -10.95 24.17
C VAL A 127 -14.38 -9.93 23.06
N GLU A 128 -14.89 -10.26 21.88
CA GLU A 128 -14.83 -9.39 20.71
C GLU A 128 -15.97 -8.36 20.71
N HIS A 129 -15.62 -7.11 20.49
CA HIS A 129 -16.53 -5.98 20.35
C HIS A 129 -16.40 -5.36 18.97
N ILE A 130 -17.51 -4.99 18.34
CA ILE A 130 -17.53 -4.32 17.05
C ILE A 130 -17.27 -2.81 17.26
N LEU A 131 -16.39 -2.24 16.46
CA LEU A 131 -16.15 -0.80 16.45
C LEU A 131 -17.45 -0.03 16.16
N GLY A 132 -17.79 0.89 17.04
CA GLY A 132 -19.01 1.68 16.98
C GLY A 132 -20.09 1.21 17.96
N ASP A 133 -19.87 0.09 18.68
CA ASP A 133 -20.76 -0.30 19.77
C ASP A 133 -20.59 0.62 20.98
N ASN A 134 -21.36 0.35 22.06
CA ASN A 134 -21.30 1.16 23.28
C ASN A 134 -20.06 0.88 24.16
N VAL A 135 -19.26 -0.11 23.82
CA VAL A 135 -18.01 -0.47 24.50
C VAL A 135 -16.80 0.05 23.71
N VAL A 136 -16.71 -0.25 22.41
CA VAL A 136 -15.64 0.21 21.52
C VAL A 136 -16.17 1.34 20.63
N THR A 137 -16.32 2.51 21.25
CA THR A 137 -16.94 3.66 20.59
C THR A 137 -16.06 4.24 19.48
N VAL A 138 -16.68 4.91 18.51
CA VAL A 138 -15.96 5.67 17.48
C VAL A 138 -15.08 6.78 18.06
N GLY A 139 -15.39 7.26 19.26
CA GLY A 139 -14.57 8.23 20.00
C GLY A 139 -13.23 7.65 20.43
N TYR A 140 -13.17 6.40 20.86
CA TYR A 140 -11.91 5.71 21.16
C TYR A 140 -11.08 5.47 19.91
N PHE A 141 -11.70 5.17 18.78
CA PHE A 141 -11.02 5.03 17.50
C PHE A 141 -10.41 6.35 17.00
N LYS A 142 -11.15 7.45 17.15
CA LYS A 142 -10.66 8.81 16.89
C LYS A 142 -9.45 9.14 17.76
N ASP A 143 -9.54 8.90 19.07
CA ASP A 143 -8.46 9.17 20.03
C ASP A 143 -7.22 8.31 19.73
N PHE A 144 -7.41 7.03 19.40
CA PHE A 144 -6.34 6.14 19.01
C PHE A 144 -5.54 6.70 17.81
N TRP A 145 -6.23 7.03 16.74
CA TRP A 145 -5.56 7.53 15.55
C TRP A 145 -4.93 8.91 15.75
N ARG A 146 -5.53 9.77 16.58
CA ARG A 146 -4.89 11.03 16.97
C ARG A 146 -3.59 10.79 17.71
N LYS A 147 -3.54 9.86 18.64
CA LYS A 147 -2.33 9.49 19.38
C LYS A 147 -1.26 8.86 18.48
N MET A 148 -1.66 7.98 17.59
CA MET A 148 -0.73 7.39 16.60
C MET A 148 -0.15 8.46 15.68
N ALA A 149 -0.97 9.37 15.19
CA ALA A 149 -0.49 10.48 14.35
C ALA A 149 0.49 11.40 15.11
N ILE A 150 0.22 11.73 16.38
CA ILE A 150 1.16 12.49 17.22
C ILE A 150 2.51 11.76 17.34
N ALA A 151 2.47 10.44 17.58
CA ALA A 151 3.68 9.64 17.76
C ALA A 151 4.54 9.52 16.49
N MET A 152 3.96 9.80 15.31
CA MET A 152 4.63 9.70 14.01
C MET A 152 4.93 11.06 13.35
N LEU A 153 4.68 12.19 14.03
CA LEU A 153 4.85 13.53 13.42
C LEU A 153 6.26 13.82 12.89
N ASP A 154 7.28 13.26 13.52
CA ASP A 154 8.68 13.42 13.14
C ASP A 154 9.16 12.37 12.12
N LYS A 155 8.31 11.42 11.73
CA LYS A 155 8.65 10.30 10.85
C LYS A 155 8.30 10.60 9.40
N TYR A 156 9.20 11.24 8.67
CA TYR A 156 8.98 11.70 7.29
C TYR A 156 8.72 10.58 6.28
N ASN A 157 9.09 9.34 6.61
CA ASN A 157 8.90 8.17 5.76
C ASN A 157 7.60 7.41 6.05
N VAL A 158 6.74 7.86 6.97
CA VAL A 158 5.38 7.33 7.08
C VAL A 158 4.59 7.76 5.85
N TYR A 159 4.28 6.79 5.00
CA TYR A 159 3.55 6.98 3.75
C TYR A 159 2.05 7.16 3.98
N ALA A 160 1.49 6.28 4.82
CA ALA A 160 0.06 6.30 5.11
C ALA A 160 -0.28 5.69 6.48
N PHE A 161 -1.42 6.12 7.01
CA PHE A 161 -2.16 5.42 8.06
C PHE A 161 -3.31 4.65 7.41
N SER A 162 -3.30 3.31 7.47
CA SER A 162 -4.41 2.47 7.05
C SER A 162 -5.32 2.24 8.24
N LEU A 163 -6.51 2.87 8.20
CA LEU A 163 -7.37 3.05 9.37
C LEU A 163 -7.81 1.74 10.01
N MET A 164 -8.13 0.74 9.21
CA MET A 164 -8.62 -0.55 9.67
C MET A 164 -8.61 -1.53 8.51
N THR A 165 -7.95 -2.66 8.69
CA THR A 165 -7.99 -3.74 7.70
C THR A 165 -9.36 -4.39 7.67
N GLU A 166 -9.91 -4.53 6.47
CA GLU A 166 -11.04 -5.41 6.15
C GLU A 166 -12.21 -5.36 7.15
N PRO A 167 -12.81 -4.21 7.45
CA PRO A 167 -14.05 -4.20 8.21
C PRO A 167 -15.07 -5.12 7.55
N HIS A 168 -15.77 -5.93 8.34
CA HIS A 168 -16.82 -6.81 7.85
C HIS A 168 -17.84 -7.11 8.92
N ASP A 169 -19.02 -7.54 8.54
CA ASP A 169 -20.10 -7.90 9.45
C ASP A 169 -20.32 -6.85 10.56
N MET A 170 -20.26 -5.58 10.17
CA MET A 170 -20.38 -4.46 11.11
C MET A 170 -21.80 -4.30 11.67
N GLY A 171 -22.75 -5.07 11.16
CA GLY A 171 -24.15 -5.07 11.61
C GLY A 171 -24.80 -3.69 11.43
N LYS A 172 -25.33 -3.14 12.54
CA LYS A 172 -25.93 -1.80 12.54
C LYS A 172 -24.92 -0.65 12.65
N TYR A 173 -23.63 -0.96 12.85
CA TYR A 173 -22.59 0.05 13.04
C TYR A 173 -21.98 0.44 11.70
N SER A 174 -21.93 1.73 11.41
CA SER A 174 -21.47 2.24 10.15
C SER A 174 -19.94 2.32 10.08
N TRP A 175 -19.35 1.54 9.19
CA TRP A 175 -17.92 1.67 8.92
C TRP A 175 -17.58 3.09 8.41
N ALA A 176 -18.36 3.65 7.50
CA ALA A 176 -18.12 5.00 6.99
C ALA A 176 -18.07 6.06 8.12
N SER A 177 -18.97 5.95 9.11
CA SER A 177 -18.94 6.84 10.29
C SER A 177 -17.67 6.64 11.11
N SER A 178 -17.25 5.40 11.33
CA SER A 178 -16.03 5.09 12.07
C SER A 178 -14.79 5.60 11.34
N ALA A 179 -14.70 5.36 10.03
CA ALA A 179 -13.62 5.85 9.20
C ALA A 179 -13.52 7.39 9.22
N GLN A 180 -14.66 8.08 9.16
CA GLN A 180 -14.69 9.54 9.29
C GLN A 180 -14.10 10.02 10.62
N GLN A 181 -14.38 9.34 11.73
CA GLN A 181 -13.80 9.70 13.02
C GLN A 181 -12.29 9.43 13.07
N GLY A 182 -11.82 8.33 12.49
CA GLY A 182 -10.38 8.07 12.34
C GLY A 182 -9.67 9.17 11.54
N ILE A 183 -10.24 9.57 10.40
CA ILE A 183 -9.75 10.68 9.58
C ILE A 183 -9.66 11.97 10.42
N LEU A 184 -10.74 12.34 11.11
CA LEU A 184 -10.77 13.54 11.93
C LEU A 184 -9.72 13.50 13.05
N GLY A 185 -9.52 12.34 13.70
CA GLY A 185 -8.51 12.17 14.74
C GLY A 185 -7.09 12.45 14.21
N ILE A 186 -6.74 11.90 13.06
CA ILE A 186 -5.44 12.16 12.41
C ILE A 186 -5.32 13.64 12.04
N ARG A 187 -6.35 14.23 11.43
CA ARG A 187 -6.32 15.61 10.91
C ARG A 187 -6.31 16.70 11.96
N GLU A 188 -6.60 16.37 13.23
CA GLU A 188 -6.34 17.28 14.35
C GLU A 188 -4.85 17.63 14.48
N VAL A 189 -3.95 16.76 14.05
CA VAL A 189 -2.51 16.90 14.28
C VAL A 189 -1.65 16.76 13.02
N ASP A 190 -2.06 15.97 12.05
CA ASP A 190 -1.30 15.68 10.82
C ASP A 190 -2.13 15.94 9.57
N ARG A 191 -1.69 16.91 8.76
CA ARG A 191 -2.30 17.26 7.46
C ARG A 191 -1.49 16.79 6.26
N GLN A 192 -0.40 16.05 6.47
CA GLN A 192 0.53 15.67 5.41
C GLN A 192 0.43 14.20 5.02
N THR A 193 0.30 13.32 5.99
CA THR A 193 0.29 11.87 5.76
C THR A 193 -0.99 11.44 5.05
N THR A 194 -0.85 10.52 4.10
CA THR A 194 -1.97 9.89 3.41
C THR A 194 -2.79 9.03 4.38
N ILE A 195 -4.09 8.96 4.18
CA ILE A 195 -4.97 8.07 4.92
C ILE A 195 -5.51 7.02 3.97
N MET A 196 -5.30 5.74 4.27
CA MET A 196 -5.89 4.62 3.55
C MET A 196 -7.17 4.19 4.25
N VAL A 197 -8.22 4.00 3.45
CA VAL A 197 -9.54 3.58 3.93
C VAL A 197 -9.96 2.33 3.19
N ASP A 198 -9.97 1.22 3.90
CA ASP A 198 -10.52 -0.04 3.42
C ASP A 198 -12.04 0.05 3.27
N GLY A 199 -12.60 -0.80 2.44
CA GLY A 199 -14.06 -0.97 2.37
C GLY A 199 -14.60 -1.94 3.42
N ASP A 200 -15.88 -1.82 3.75
CA ASP A 200 -16.64 -2.88 4.41
C ASP A 200 -16.71 -4.13 3.51
N ASN A 201 -17.17 -5.25 4.06
CA ASN A 201 -17.23 -6.52 3.35
C ASN A 201 -15.84 -6.97 2.85
N TYR A 202 -14.85 -7.02 3.77
CA TYR A 202 -13.48 -7.48 3.52
C TYR A 202 -12.74 -6.66 2.45
N SER A 203 -13.10 -5.40 2.28
CA SER A 203 -12.50 -4.52 1.25
C SER A 203 -12.55 -5.08 -0.18
N ASN A 204 -13.56 -5.91 -0.47
CA ASN A 204 -13.68 -6.66 -1.71
C ASN A 204 -13.95 -5.75 -2.91
N PRO A 205 -13.05 -5.70 -3.92
CA PRO A 205 -13.19 -4.81 -5.07
C PRO A 205 -14.36 -5.18 -6.01
N GLU A 206 -14.74 -6.45 -6.09
CA GLU A 206 -15.79 -6.92 -7.00
C GLU A 206 -17.18 -6.45 -6.57
N THR A 207 -17.38 -6.31 -5.27
CA THR A 207 -18.64 -5.86 -4.67
C THR A 207 -18.58 -4.44 -4.12
N TRP A 208 -17.53 -3.69 -4.46
CA TRP A 208 -17.21 -2.39 -3.85
C TRP A 208 -18.39 -1.41 -3.87
N SER A 209 -18.97 -1.16 -5.03
CA SER A 209 -20.07 -0.19 -5.16
C SER A 209 -21.34 -0.61 -4.40
N LYS A 210 -21.52 -1.91 -4.14
CA LYS A 210 -22.67 -2.42 -3.38
C LYS A 210 -22.56 -2.11 -1.89
N TYR A 211 -21.37 -2.26 -1.32
CA TYR A 211 -21.17 -2.15 0.13
C TYR A 211 -20.52 -0.82 0.56
N ASN A 212 -19.81 -0.15 -0.34
CA ASN A 212 -18.91 0.95 -0.04
C ASN A 212 -19.21 2.25 -0.78
N ASP A 213 -20.36 2.36 -1.45
CA ASP A 213 -20.69 3.59 -2.20
C ASP A 213 -20.77 4.83 -1.29
N ASN A 214 -21.15 4.65 -0.04
CA ASN A 214 -21.20 5.71 0.97
C ASN A 214 -19.82 6.29 1.35
N LEU A 215 -18.72 5.55 1.12
CA LEU A 215 -17.37 6.03 1.39
C LEU A 215 -16.98 7.23 0.50
N LYS A 216 -17.65 7.44 -0.63
CA LYS A 216 -17.44 8.62 -1.50
C LYS A 216 -17.67 9.95 -0.76
N PHE A 217 -18.47 9.95 0.30
CA PHE A 217 -18.81 11.12 1.10
C PHE A 217 -17.82 11.40 2.24
N LEU A 218 -16.81 10.56 2.44
CA LEU A 218 -15.78 10.83 3.42
C LEU A 218 -15.08 12.15 3.11
N TYR A 219 -14.96 12.95 4.15
CA TYR A 219 -14.33 14.26 4.09
C TYR A 219 -12.94 14.24 4.74
N ASP A 220 -11.95 14.64 3.99
CA ASP A 220 -10.59 14.89 4.47
C ASP A 220 -10.18 16.31 4.08
N PRO A 221 -9.94 17.22 5.04
CA PRO A 221 -9.54 18.59 4.74
C PRO A 221 -8.18 18.69 4.02
N ALA A 222 -7.35 17.63 4.07
CA ALA A 222 -6.10 17.55 3.35
C ALA A 222 -6.23 16.96 1.94
N ASN A 223 -7.40 16.38 1.60
CA ASN A 223 -7.67 15.70 0.32
C ASN A 223 -6.62 14.61 -0.01
N LYS A 224 -6.26 13.79 0.99
CA LYS A 224 -5.23 12.75 0.89
C LYS A 224 -5.75 11.37 1.27
N ILE A 225 -6.98 11.03 0.87
CA ILE A 225 -7.53 9.69 1.02
C ILE A 225 -7.14 8.82 -0.17
N LEU A 226 -6.68 7.60 0.11
CA LEU A 226 -6.64 6.48 -0.81
C LEU A 226 -7.66 5.43 -0.36
N PHE A 227 -8.59 5.06 -1.23
CA PHE A 227 -9.48 3.93 -0.97
C PHE A 227 -8.71 2.64 -1.23
N ASN A 228 -8.76 1.73 -0.27
CA ASN A 228 -7.92 0.55 -0.25
C ASN A 228 -8.76 -0.70 -0.50
N ALA A 229 -8.45 -1.48 -1.54
CA ALA A 229 -9.11 -2.73 -1.86
C ALA A 229 -8.16 -3.92 -1.64
N HIS A 230 -8.74 -5.08 -1.32
CA HIS A 230 -8.03 -6.36 -1.19
C HIS A 230 -8.54 -7.33 -2.25
N CYS A 231 -7.64 -7.87 -3.07
CA CYS A 231 -8.02 -8.66 -4.25
C CYS A 231 -7.26 -9.97 -4.32
N TYR A 232 -7.86 -11.05 -3.84
CA TYR A 232 -7.38 -12.41 -4.04
C TYR A 232 -8.13 -13.08 -5.20
N PHE A 233 -7.53 -14.11 -5.82
CA PHE A 233 -8.02 -14.68 -7.08
C PHE A 233 -8.66 -16.06 -6.92
N ASP A 234 -8.64 -16.62 -5.71
CA ASP A 234 -9.31 -17.87 -5.35
C ASP A 234 -10.84 -17.72 -5.30
N GLN A 235 -11.54 -18.84 -5.27
CA GLN A 235 -12.99 -18.86 -5.47
C GLN A 235 -13.78 -18.02 -4.46
N ASP A 236 -13.37 -18.06 -3.20
CA ASP A 236 -14.06 -17.40 -2.08
C ASP A 236 -13.43 -16.04 -1.71
N HIS A 237 -12.48 -15.55 -2.49
CA HIS A 237 -11.76 -14.30 -2.30
C HIS A 237 -10.92 -14.21 -0.99
N SER A 238 -10.72 -15.33 -0.30
CA SER A 238 -10.10 -15.35 1.02
C SER A 238 -8.57 -15.27 1.00
N GLY A 239 -7.94 -15.51 -0.15
CA GLY A 239 -6.48 -15.67 -0.24
C GLY A 239 -5.97 -16.99 0.33
N ALA A 240 -6.85 -17.90 0.75
CA ALA A 240 -6.48 -19.20 1.29
C ALA A 240 -6.14 -20.23 0.20
N TYR A 241 -6.61 -20.02 -1.02
CA TYR A 241 -6.38 -20.87 -2.20
C TYR A 241 -6.59 -22.37 -1.90
N LYS A 242 -7.68 -22.71 -1.19
CA LYS A 242 -8.03 -24.08 -0.80
C LYS A 242 -8.35 -24.97 -1.99
N LYS A 243 -8.77 -24.37 -3.10
CA LYS A 243 -9.08 -25.06 -4.36
C LYS A 243 -8.03 -24.78 -5.40
N SER A 244 -7.83 -25.74 -6.33
CA SER A 244 -6.93 -25.58 -7.47
C SER A 244 -7.43 -24.49 -8.43
N TYR A 245 -6.55 -24.04 -9.32
CA TYR A 245 -6.86 -23.08 -10.38
C TYR A 245 -8.09 -23.48 -11.19
N ASP A 246 -8.17 -24.76 -11.60
CA ASP A 246 -9.27 -25.28 -12.40
C ASP A 246 -10.57 -25.35 -11.58
N ALA A 247 -10.50 -25.78 -10.33
CA ALA A 247 -11.65 -25.87 -9.43
C ALA A 247 -12.20 -24.47 -9.05
N CYS A 248 -11.37 -23.42 -9.13
CA CYS A 248 -11.80 -22.02 -9.01
C CYS A 248 -12.43 -21.48 -10.30
N SER A 249 -12.44 -22.23 -11.40
CA SER A 249 -12.78 -21.71 -12.74
C SER A 249 -12.01 -20.46 -13.11
N ALA A 250 -10.76 -20.36 -12.63
CA ALA A 250 -9.91 -19.21 -12.82
C ALA A 250 -9.40 -19.13 -14.25
N ASN A 251 -9.13 -17.91 -14.71
CA ASN A 251 -8.46 -17.62 -15.96
C ASN A 251 -7.56 -16.38 -15.79
N GLU A 252 -6.75 -16.07 -16.79
CA GLU A 252 -5.78 -14.96 -16.71
C GLU A 252 -6.44 -13.59 -16.44
N ASN A 253 -7.72 -13.42 -16.72
CA ASN A 253 -8.46 -12.18 -16.46
C ASN A 253 -9.12 -12.13 -15.08
N THR A 254 -9.07 -13.19 -14.28
CA THR A 254 -9.77 -13.25 -13.00
C THR A 254 -9.51 -12.02 -12.12
N GLY A 255 -8.24 -11.64 -11.95
CA GLY A 255 -7.89 -10.46 -11.16
C GLY A 255 -8.39 -9.15 -11.77
N VAL A 256 -8.31 -9.00 -13.09
CA VAL A 256 -8.80 -7.83 -13.83
C VAL A 256 -10.31 -7.69 -13.66
N ASN A 257 -11.04 -8.78 -13.85
CA ASN A 257 -12.50 -8.79 -13.75
C ASN A 257 -12.95 -8.37 -12.34
N ARG A 258 -12.31 -8.88 -11.29
CA ARG A 258 -12.61 -8.52 -9.90
C ARG A 258 -12.39 -7.06 -9.59
N MET A 259 -11.34 -6.46 -10.16
CA MET A 259 -11.02 -5.05 -9.93
C MET A 259 -11.92 -4.07 -10.67
N THR A 260 -12.65 -4.52 -11.69
CA THR A 260 -13.39 -3.63 -12.61
C THR A 260 -14.40 -2.75 -11.86
N ASN A 261 -15.15 -3.30 -10.90
CA ASN A 261 -16.14 -2.54 -10.13
C ASN A 261 -15.47 -1.43 -9.30
N PHE A 262 -14.41 -1.75 -8.58
CA PHE A 262 -13.67 -0.77 -7.80
C PHE A 262 -13.06 0.35 -8.66
N VAL A 263 -12.41 -0.01 -9.76
CA VAL A 263 -11.79 0.96 -10.68
C VAL A 263 -12.84 1.90 -11.30
N ASN A 264 -13.99 1.35 -11.69
CA ASN A 264 -15.09 2.15 -12.22
C ASN A 264 -15.66 3.11 -11.16
N TRP A 265 -15.80 2.63 -9.91
CA TRP A 265 -16.25 3.46 -8.80
C TRP A 265 -15.28 4.61 -8.51
N LEU A 266 -13.97 4.34 -8.50
CA LEU A 266 -12.94 5.38 -8.34
C LEU A 266 -13.06 6.47 -9.40
N LYS A 267 -13.19 6.07 -10.68
CA LYS A 267 -13.31 7.00 -11.81
C LYS A 267 -14.60 7.82 -11.72
N ALA A 268 -15.73 7.16 -11.47
CA ALA A 268 -17.03 7.81 -11.38
C ALA A 268 -17.11 8.85 -10.25
N ASN A 269 -16.35 8.65 -9.17
CA ASN A 269 -16.37 9.52 -8.00
C ASN A 269 -15.12 10.43 -7.90
N ASN A 270 -14.24 10.43 -8.91
CA ASN A 270 -12.95 11.15 -8.90
C ASN A 270 -12.13 10.88 -7.63
N LYS A 271 -12.01 9.58 -7.29
CA LYS A 271 -11.27 9.12 -6.12
C LYS A 271 -9.98 8.42 -6.53
N LYS A 272 -9.04 8.33 -5.58
CA LYS A 272 -7.77 7.60 -5.76
C LYS A 272 -7.84 6.27 -5.02
N GLY A 273 -7.25 5.23 -5.61
CA GLY A 273 -7.26 3.89 -5.05
C GLY A 273 -5.87 3.29 -4.85
N PHE A 274 -5.85 2.27 -4.04
CA PHE A 274 -4.71 1.42 -3.75
C PHE A 274 -5.19 -0.03 -3.61
N VAL A 275 -4.30 -1.00 -3.79
CA VAL A 275 -4.60 -2.41 -3.46
C VAL A 275 -3.67 -2.84 -2.35
N GLY A 276 -4.18 -2.86 -1.12
CA GLY A 276 -3.40 -3.16 0.09
C GLY A 276 -2.99 -4.62 0.18
N GLU A 277 -3.81 -5.51 -0.38
CA GLU A 277 -3.52 -6.93 -0.36
C GLU A 277 -3.86 -7.60 -1.69
N PHE A 278 -2.91 -8.34 -2.22
CA PHE A 278 -3.04 -9.33 -3.27
C PHE A 278 -1.88 -10.30 -3.19
N GLY A 279 -2.10 -11.55 -3.53
CA GLY A 279 -1.05 -12.55 -3.50
C GLY A 279 -1.49 -13.82 -4.21
N VAL A 280 -0.53 -14.65 -4.61
CA VAL A 280 -0.78 -15.90 -5.33
C VAL A 280 0.10 -17.03 -4.80
N PRO A 281 -0.37 -18.27 -4.84
CA PRO A 281 0.46 -19.42 -4.46
C PRO A 281 1.57 -19.65 -5.48
N LYS A 282 2.74 -20.07 -4.99
CA LYS A 282 3.95 -20.30 -5.80
C LYS A 282 3.97 -21.59 -6.60
N ASN A 283 3.13 -22.54 -6.26
CA ASN A 283 3.16 -23.91 -6.76
C ASN A 283 2.39 -24.14 -8.07
N ASP A 284 1.65 -23.16 -8.58
CA ASP A 284 0.99 -23.20 -9.89
C ASP A 284 1.24 -21.91 -10.66
N GLN A 285 2.04 -22.00 -11.71
CA GLN A 285 2.46 -20.86 -12.51
C GLN A 285 1.31 -20.13 -13.20
N ARG A 286 0.15 -20.74 -13.34
CA ARG A 286 -1.03 -20.09 -13.92
C ARG A 286 -1.50 -18.92 -13.04
N TRP A 287 -1.38 -19.03 -11.73
CA TRP A 287 -1.65 -17.93 -10.81
C TRP A 287 -0.67 -16.76 -10.98
N LEU A 288 0.60 -17.05 -11.31
CA LEU A 288 1.58 -16.01 -11.61
C LEU A 288 1.19 -15.20 -12.85
N LYS A 289 0.60 -15.84 -13.88
CA LYS A 289 0.07 -15.15 -15.07
C LYS A 289 -1.13 -14.26 -14.72
N VAL A 290 -2.04 -14.73 -13.86
CA VAL A 290 -3.14 -13.90 -13.34
C VAL A 290 -2.60 -12.66 -12.66
N MET A 291 -1.60 -12.81 -11.79
CA MET A 291 -0.97 -11.71 -11.06
C MET A 291 -0.26 -10.73 -12.03
N ASP A 292 0.46 -11.23 -13.03
CA ASP A 292 1.14 -10.38 -14.03
C ASP A 292 0.13 -9.51 -14.78
N LYS A 293 -0.98 -10.09 -15.22
CA LYS A 293 -2.04 -9.37 -15.93
C LYS A 293 -2.79 -8.39 -15.03
N PHE A 294 -3.04 -8.79 -13.79
CA PHE A 294 -3.62 -7.93 -12.75
C PHE A 294 -2.74 -6.69 -12.48
N LEU A 295 -1.45 -6.87 -12.26
CA LEU A 295 -0.51 -5.77 -12.03
C LEU A 295 -0.39 -4.83 -13.23
N ASN A 296 -0.42 -5.36 -14.45
CA ASN A 296 -0.52 -4.54 -15.67
C ASN A 296 -1.78 -3.67 -15.67
N TYR A 297 -2.92 -4.25 -15.27
CA TYR A 297 -4.20 -3.52 -15.19
C TYR A 297 -4.15 -2.42 -14.12
N LEU A 298 -3.61 -2.70 -12.94
CA LEU A 298 -3.43 -1.70 -11.89
C LEU A 298 -2.57 -0.53 -12.39
N ARG A 299 -1.42 -0.85 -13.00
CA ARG A 299 -0.51 0.16 -13.56
C ARG A 299 -1.20 1.03 -14.61
N ALA A 300 -1.96 0.43 -15.51
CA ALA A 300 -2.70 1.15 -16.55
C ALA A 300 -3.78 2.09 -15.99
N ASN A 301 -4.27 1.82 -14.78
CA ASN A 301 -5.28 2.64 -14.10
C ASN A 301 -4.69 3.56 -13.00
N GLY A 302 -3.37 3.67 -12.90
CA GLY A 302 -2.72 4.55 -11.92
C GLY A 302 -2.83 4.07 -10.46
N ILE A 303 -3.04 2.76 -10.24
CA ILE A 303 -3.24 2.16 -8.92
C ILE A 303 -1.97 1.43 -8.50
N GLY A 304 -1.45 1.77 -7.32
CA GLY A 304 -0.37 1.04 -6.66
C GLY A 304 -0.89 -0.10 -5.80
N GLY A 305 0.03 -0.86 -5.17
CA GLY A 305 -0.40 -1.93 -4.27
C GLY A 305 0.75 -2.59 -3.51
N CYS A 306 0.38 -3.36 -2.49
CA CYS A 306 1.30 -4.17 -1.69
C CYS A 306 0.99 -5.65 -1.85
N TYR A 307 2.04 -6.43 -2.08
CA TYR A 307 1.94 -7.88 -2.12
C TYR A 307 1.71 -8.46 -0.71
N TRP A 308 0.73 -9.34 -0.57
CA TRP A 308 0.48 -10.13 0.62
C TRP A 308 1.06 -11.54 0.46
N ALA A 309 2.10 -11.98 1.15
CA ALA A 309 2.81 -11.24 2.17
C ALA A 309 4.23 -11.76 2.26
N ALA A 310 5.01 -11.16 3.12
CA ALA A 310 6.29 -11.66 3.56
C ALA A 310 6.37 -11.62 5.09
N GLY A 311 7.41 -12.20 5.67
CA GLY A 311 7.63 -12.27 7.09
C GLY A 311 8.14 -13.65 7.51
N GLN A 312 9.15 -13.68 8.37
CA GLN A 312 9.85 -14.91 8.76
C GLN A 312 8.93 -15.97 9.40
N TRP A 313 7.87 -15.56 10.08
CA TRP A 313 6.99 -16.48 10.78
C TRP A 313 5.94 -17.15 9.91
N TRP A 314 5.81 -16.73 8.62
CA TRP A 314 4.95 -17.41 7.65
C TRP A 314 5.41 -18.83 7.30
N LYS A 315 6.71 -19.13 7.44
CA LYS A 315 7.29 -20.45 7.12
C LYS A 315 6.88 -20.92 5.70
N ASN A 316 6.06 -21.99 5.65
CA ASN A 316 5.61 -22.61 4.40
C ASN A 316 4.30 -22.00 3.84
N TYR A 317 3.95 -20.78 4.20
CA TYR A 317 2.74 -20.13 3.68
C TYR A 317 2.80 -20.02 2.15
N PRO A 318 1.78 -20.53 1.41
CA PRO A 318 1.85 -20.65 -0.05
C PRO A 318 2.03 -19.31 -0.78
N LEU A 319 1.52 -18.21 -0.22
CA LEU A 319 1.62 -16.88 -0.79
C LEU A 319 2.90 -16.16 -0.36
N SER A 320 3.68 -16.72 0.55
CA SER A 320 4.87 -16.03 1.04
C SER A 320 5.87 -15.74 -0.07
N ILE A 321 6.21 -14.45 -0.20
CA ILE A 321 7.25 -13.93 -1.11
C ILE A 321 8.61 -13.77 -0.39
N GLU A 322 8.66 -14.15 0.90
CA GLU A 322 9.89 -14.16 1.69
C GLU A 322 10.95 -15.03 1.02
N PRO A 323 12.21 -14.54 0.87
CA PRO A 323 13.25 -15.35 0.25
C PRO A 323 13.58 -16.59 1.08
N ILE A 324 13.92 -17.68 0.41
CA ILE A 324 14.42 -18.90 1.06
C ILE A 324 15.89 -19.06 0.68
N ASN A 325 16.76 -19.12 1.66
CA ASN A 325 18.22 -19.22 1.47
C ASN A 325 18.73 -18.15 0.48
N ASN A 326 18.30 -16.92 0.63
CA ASN A 326 18.60 -15.77 -0.24
C ASN A 326 18.12 -15.91 -1.69
N SER A 327 17.26 -16.89 -1.98
CA SER A 327 16.70 -17.10 -3.31
C SER A 327 15.29 -16.54 -3.41
N ASP A 328 15.02 -15.85 -4.51
CA ASP A 328 13.71 -15.25 -4.79
C ASP A 328 12.64 -16.33 -4.95
N GLN A 329 11.45 -16.08 -4.40
CA GLN A 329 10.29 -16.89 -4.68
C GLN A 329 9.77 -16.61 -6.12
N PRO A 330 9.08 -17.56 -6.76
CA PRO A 330 8.53 -17.36 -8.11
C PRO A 330 7.67 -16.11 -8.26
N GLN A 331 6.94 -15.73 -7.23
CA GLN A 331 6.11 -14.53 -7.20
C GLN A 331 6.98 -13.26 -7.34
N MET A 332 8.16 -13.22 -6.70
CA MET A 332 9.09 -12.10 -6.79
C MET A 332 9.58 -11.88 -8.21
N LEU A 333 9.83 -12.95 -8.97
CA LEU A 333 10.29 -12.86 -10.36
C LEU A 333 9.26 -12.15 -11.26
N VAL A 334 7.98 -12.30 -10.97
CA VAL A 334 6.91 -11.58 -11.67
C VAL A 334 6.76 -10.18 -11.10
N TYR A 335 6.69 -10.04 -9.79
CA TYR A 335 6.42 -8.77 -9.10
C TYR A 335 7.51 -7.71 -9.37
N ALA A 336 8.78 -8.14 -9.42
CA ALA A 336 9.91 -7.25 -9.66
C ALA A 336 9.80 -6.44 -10.98
N LYS A 337 9.09 -6.95 -11.99
CA LYS A 337 8.84 -6.23 -13.27
C LYS A 337 8.10 -4.91 -13.07
N TYR A 338 7.40 -4.76 -11.97
CA TYR A 338 6.58 -3.58 -11.64
C TYR A 338 7.30 -2.63 -10.69
N LEU A 339 8.43 -3.02 -10.13
CA LEU A 339 9.22 -2.20 -9.21
C LEU A 339 10.14 -1.25 -10.00
N PRO A 340 10.38 -0.02 -9.50
CA PRO A 340 11.11 1.03 -10.23
C PRO A 340 12.49 0.62 -10.69
N LYS A 341 13.24 -0.13 -9.88
CA LYS A 341 14.59 -0.59 -10.20
C LYS A 341 14.64 -1.43 -11.48
N TYR A 342 13.68 -2.33 -11.65
CA TYR A 342 13.58 -3.15 -12.86
C TYR A 342 13.21 -2.31 -14.08
N ILE A 343 12.24 -1.40 -13.92
CA ILE A 343 11.78 -0.52 -15.01
C ILE A 343 12.93 0.37 -15.50
N GLN A 344 13.74 0.91 -14.59
CA GLN A 344 14.91 1.73 -14.94
C GLN A 344 15.95 0.92 -15.73
N SER A 345 16.27 -0.29 -15.29
CA SER A 345 17.24 -1.17 -15.99
C SER A 345 16.76 -1.60 -17.38
N ALA A 346 15.48 -1.92 -17.52
CA ALA A 346 14.87 -2.28 -18.79
C ALA A 346 14.86 -1.10 -19.80
N ASN A 347 14.61 0.12 -19.32
CA ASN A 347 14.66 1.33 -20.14
C ASN A 347 16.10 1.66 -20.56
N ALA A 348 17.09 1.52 -19.69
CA ALA A 348 18.49 1.73 -20.01
C ALA A 348 18.97 0.72 -21.08
N SER A 349 18.57 -0.53 -20.99
CA SER A 349 18.89 -1.56 -21.98
C SER A 349 18.30 -1.24 -23.36
N LYS A 350 17.06 -0.75 -23.43
CA LYS A 350 16.41 -0.33 -24.69
C LYS A 350 17.09 0.89 -25.32
N MET A 351 17.56 1.85 -24.52
CA MET A 351 18.29 3.02 -25.03
C MET A 351 19.64 2.59 -25.66
N ASN A 352 20.35 1.66 -25.02
CA ASN A 352 21.62 1.17 -25.53
C ASN A 352 21.47 0.38 -26.84
N THR A 353 20.42 -0.42 -26.99
CA THR A 353 20.15 -1.15 -28.24
C THR A 353 19.77 -0.20 -29.40
N ASN A 354 18.99 0.85 -29.12
CA ASN A 354 18.64 1.84 -30.14
C ASN A 354 19.83 2.70 -30.55
N SER A 355 20.78 2.99 -29.67
CA SER A 355 22.01 3.73 -29.96
C SER A 355 22.94 2.88 -30.82
N SER A 356 23.00 1.58 -30.59
CA SER A 356 23.83 0.64 -31.40
C SER A 356 23.30 0.46 -32.82
N ILE A 357 22.00 0.59 -33.04
CA ILE A 357 21.39 0.51 -34.39
C ILE A 357 21.58 1.83 -35.17
N ALA A 358 21.64 2.97 -34.46
CA ALA A 358 21.85 4.27 -35.09
C ALA A 358 23.30 4.52 -35.56
N VAL A 359 24.28 3.77 -35.05
CA VAL A 359 25.68 3.85 -35.43
C VAL A 359 26.01 2.94 -36.65
N LEU A 360 25.09 2.06 -37.05
CA LEU A 360 25.23 1.12 -38.18
C LEU A 360 24.46 1.55 -39.45
N ARG A 361 24.04 2.83 -39.51
CA ARG A 361 23.42 3.43 -40.71
C ARG A 361 24.26 4.63 -41.20
#